data_b8e2b6efb5c03fb481c2aab2eddcbe4b
#
_entry.id   b8e2b6efb5c03fb481c2aab2eddcbe4b
#
_cell.length_a   1.000
_cell.length_b   1.000
_cell.length_c   1.000
_cell.angle_alpha   90.00
_cell.angle_beta   90.00
_cell.angle_gamma   90.00
#
_symmetry.space_group_name_H-M   'P 1'
#
loop_
_entity.id
_entity.type
_entity.pdbx_description
1 polymer ?
#
loop_
_entity_poly.entity_id
_entity_poly.type
_entity_poly.pdbx_seq_one_letter_code
_entity_poly.pdbx_strand_id
1 'polypeptide(L)'
;ETYGVMLYQEDVIKIAEAIAGWSLAESDRLRRSMSGKRVDEPFMEHRDHFIRDAVKRGINVEAALEVWRQMEAFSGYAFCKAHSAAYSVISVQSAWLKAHFPAEFLAAVMSNYGGFYHTSCYLEEARRLGVTILSPNVNESEPYFTANDNVPWLRIGLLQIKGLTRQTLIALLEKRTERPFESLEDFCIRVKPTYREAETLIRCGAFDSLGYTRPQHLWRLKLFYHKLKASRDGMFPSVVKTSSEIPWVDYPLEQKLRDELELMELTVEKHPLWIWKEALQQHVNKVGRFVHSQELTQYVGKKVKLVGWMLTTRRTKTKPGEIMQFLSCEDLTATYEAVLFPGTYRKFGHLIRSRGPYIIEGHVENDFGHTPVTVEQLTVLADSEPPIPSMKQSWNRA
;
A
#
# COMPACT_ATOMS: atom_id res chain seq x y z
N GLU A 1 -27.30 19.59 -16.27
CA GLU A 1 -26.39 19.03 -15.26
C GLU A 1 -24.94 18.97 -15.77
N THR A 2 -24.71 18.58 -17.04
CA THR A 2 -23.38 18.28 -17.61
C THR A 2 -22.91 19.30 -18.64
N TYR A 3 -23.59 20.45 -18.77
CA TYR A 3 -23.30 21.51 -19.74
C TYR A 3 -23.23 21.01 -21.20
N GLY A 4 -24.04 20.00 -21.56
CA GLY A 4 -24.09 19.42 -22.89
C GLY A 4 -23.05 18.32 -23.18
N VAL A 5 -22.24 17.93 -22.19
CA VAL A 5 -21.27 16.84 -22.34
C VAL A 5 -21.88 15.52 -21.90
N MET A 6 -21.74 14.47 -22.68
CA MET A 6 -22.12 13.10 -22.29
C MET A 6 -21.12 12.55 -21.30
N LEU A 7 -21.56 12.25 -20.08
CA LEU A 7 -20.73 11.67 -19.00
C LEU A 7 -21.24 10.29 -18.59
N TYR A 8 -22.53 10.04 -18.69
CA TYR A 8 -23.17 8.83 -18.18
C TYR A 8 -23.91 8.07 -19.26
N GLN A 9 -24.03 6.77 -19.10
CA GLN A 9 -24.85 5.92 -19.99
C GLN A 9 -26.29 6.41 -20.09
N GLU A 10 -26.83 6.94 -19.03
CA GLU A 10 -28.19 7.49 -18.97
C GLU A 10 -28.36 8.76 -19.82
N ASP A 11 -27.27 9.47 -20.12
CA ASP A 11 -27.34 10.65 -21.00
C ASP A 11 -27.64 10.25 -22.44
N VAL A 12 -27.15 9.07 -22.88
CA VAL A 12 -27.49 8.50 -24.19
C VAL A 12 -29.00 8.23 -24.31
N ILE A 13 -29.63 7.70 -23.26
CA ILE A 13 -31.07 7.47 -23.21
C ILE A 13 -31.82 8.79 -23.41
N LYS A 14 -31.45 9.82 -22.65
CA LYS A 14 -32.07 11.15 -22.72
C LYS A 14 -31.89 11.82 -24.11
N ILE A 15 -30.72 11.66 -24.70
CA ILE A 15 -30.41 12.19 -26.04
C ILE A 15 -31.24 11.47 -27.08
N ALA A 16 -31.36 10.14 -27.04
CA ALA A 16 -32.16 9.37 -27.98
C ALA A 16 -33.66 9.75 -27.87
N GLU A 17 -34.16 9.90 -26.66
CA GLU A 17 -35.53 10.35 -26.37
C GLU A 17 -35.76 11.80 -26.89
N ALA A 18 -34.87 12.74 -26.54
CA ALA A 18 -35.05 14.15 -26.88
C ALA A 18 -34.90 14.42 -28.37
N ILE A 19 -33.92 13.82 -29.07
CA ILE A 19 -33.56 14.08 -30.46
C ILE A 19 -34.34 13.19 -31.43
N ALA A 20 -34.31 11.87 -31.23
CA ALA A 20 -34.99 10.92 -32.09
C ALA A 20 -36.43 10.62 -31.69
N GLY A 21 -36.84 11.00 -30.47
CA GLY A 21 -38.19 10.72 -29.94
C GLY A 21 -38.42 9.26 -29.58
N TRP A 22 -37.35 8.53 -29.33
CA TRP A 22 -37.45 7.10 -29.01
C TRP A 22 -38.09 6.89 -27.66
N SER A 23 -38.74 5.76 -27.51
CA SER A 23 -39.21 5.29 -26.21
C SER A 23 -38.02 4.93 -25.30
N LEU A 24 -38.25 4.91 -23.96
CA LEU A 24 -37.25 4.45 -22.99
C LEU A 24 -36.72 3.05 -23.33
N ALA A 25 -37.57 2.15 -23.82
CA ALA A 25 -37.17 0.80 -24.18
C ALA A 25 -36.23 0.75 -25.41
N GLU A 26 -36.47 1.59 -26.39
CA GLU A 26 -35.60 1.71 -27.59
C GLU A 26 -34.28 2.37 -27.20
N SER A 27 -34.31 3.44 -26.44
CA SER A 27 -33.14 4.16 -25.95
C SER A 27 -32.27 3.24 -25.05
N ASP A 28 -32.87 2.38 -24.21
CA ASP A 28 -32.13 1.42 -23.38
C ASP A 28 -31.49 0.31 -24.22
N ARG A 29 -32.13 -0.12 -25.33
CA ARG A 29 -31.48 -1.04 -26.28
C ARG A 29 -30.21 -0.45 -26.89
N LEU A 30 -30.27 0.83 -27.30
CA LEU A 30 -29.10 1.56 -27.78
C LEU A 30 -28.01 1.60 -26.70
N ARG A 31 -28.33 2.02 -25.48
CA ARG A 31 -27.40 2.03 -24.36
C ARG A 31 -26.71 0.67 -24.13
N ARG A 32 -27.48 -0.42 -24.18
CA ARG A 32 -26.92 -1.78 -24.00
C ARG A 32 -25.95 -2.17 -25.12
N SER A 33 -26.23 -1.78 -26.37
CA SER A 33 -25.33 -2.04 -27.50
C SER A 33 -23.98 -1.33 -27.37
N MET A 34 -23.92 -0.23 -26.58
CA MET A 34 -22.69 0.53 -26.30
C MET A 34 -21.79 -0.11 -25.23
N SER A 35 -22.29 -1.07 -24.45
CA SER A 35 -21.57 -1.63 -23.28
C SER A 35 -20.57 -2.73 -23.64
N GLY A 36 -20.44 -3.11 -24.92
CA GLY A 36 -19.47 -4.11 -25.41
C GLY A 36 -18.07 -3.53 -25.62
N LYS A 37 -17.03 -4.37 -25.50
CA LYS A 37 -15.63 -3.99 -25.79
C LYS A 37 -15.36 -3.72 -27.28
N ARG A 38 -16.33 -3.92 -28.14
CA ARG A 38 -16.34 -3.57 -29.55
C ARG A 38 -17.66 -2.86 -29.85
N VAL A 39 -17.62 -1.85 -30.68
CA VAL A 39 -18.81 -1.28 -31.30
C VAL A 39 -19.27 -2.37 -32.30
N ASP A 40 -20.14 -3.23 -31.83
CA ASP A 40 -20.65 -4.36 -32.63
C ASP A 40 -21.62 -3.88 -33.70
N GLU A 41 -21.85 -4.68 -34.76
CA GLU A 41 -22.82 -4.43 -35.81
C GLU A 41 -24.18 -3.90 -35.32
N PRO A 42 -24.74 -4.38 -34.19
CA PRO A 42 -26.00 -3.87 -33.65
C PRO A 42 -26.00 -2.37 -33.30
N PHE A 43 -24.85 -1.80 -32.95
CA PHE A 43 -24.76 -0.36 -32.66
C PHE A 43 -24.88 0.48 -33.94
N MET A 44 -24.27 0.03 -35.03
CA MET A 44 -24.35 0.73 -36.33
C MET A 44 -25.75 0.67 -36.97
N GLU A 45 -26.52 -0.40 -36.74
CA GLU A 45 -27.91 -0.49 -37.19
C GLU A 45 -28.80 0.59 -36.54
N HIS A 46 -28.54 0.97 -35.30
CA HIS A 46 -29.27 2.05 -34.62
C HIS A 46 -28.98 3.44 -35.22
N ARG A 47 -27.85 3.63 -35.88
CA ARG A 47 -27.46 4.92 -36.47
C ARG A 47 -28.48 5.45 -37.48
N ASP A 48 -28.75 4.65 -38.49
CA ASP A 48 -29.64 5.10 -39.59
C ASP A 48 -31.09 5.27 -39.09
N HIS A 49 -31.48 4.49 -38.12
CA HIS A 49 -32.77 4.66 -37.44
C HIS A 49 -32.82 5.97 -36.65
N PHE A 50 -31.79 6.26 -35.84
CA PHE A 50 -31.68 7.48 -35.03
C PHE A 50 -31.71 8.74 -35.91
N ILE A 51 -30.90 8.77 -37.00
CA ILE A 51 -30.80 9.92 -37.91
C ILE A 51 -32.14 10.15 -38.61
N ARG A 52 -32.78 9.08 -39.12
CA ARG A 52 -34.06 9.16 -39.79
C ARG A 52 -35.15 9.75 -38.88
N ASP A 53 -35.22 9.30 -37.65
CA ASP A 53 -36.26 9.74 -36.73
C ASP A 53 -35.98 11.15 -36.19
N ALA A 54 -34.71 11.53 -35.97
CA ALA A 54 -34.31 12.88 -35.65
C ALA A 54 -34.73 13.88 -36.76
N VAL A 55 -34.49 13.52 -38.02
CA VAL A 55 -34.88 14.35 -39.18
C VAL A 55 -36.39 14.49 -39.31
N LYS A 56 -37.18 13.42 -39.08
CA LYS A 56 -38.64 13.49 -39.04
C LYS A 56 -39.16 14.48 -37.98
N ARG A 57 -38.39 14.70 -36.92
CA ARG A 57 -38.70 15.67 -35.84
C ARG A 57 -38.17 17.07 -36.13
N GLY A 58 -37.63 17.31 -37.32
CA GLY A 58 -37.16 18.63 -37.78
C GLY A 58 -35.71 18.95 -37.35
N ILE A 59 -34.96 17.98 -36.88
CA ILE A 59 -33.52 18.15 -36.58
C ILE A 59 -32.75 18.12 -37.90
N ASN A 60 -31.81 19.04 -38.08
CA ASN A 60 -30.91 19.06 -39.23
C ASN A 60 -30.09 17.76 -39.30
N VAL A 61 -29.94 17.20 -40.52
CA VAL A 61 -29.17 15.95 -40.74
C VAL A 61 -27.75 16.06 -40.22
N GLU A 62 -27.08 17.19 -40.44
CA GLU A 62 -25.69 17.42 -40.00
C GLU A 62 -25.59 17.43 -38.47
N ALA A 63 -26.57 18.06 -37.79
CA ALA A 63 -26.65 18.06 -36.33
C ALA A 63 -26.92 16.66 -35.78
N ALA A 64 -27.82 15.88 -36.40
CA ALA A 64 -28.11 14.49 -35.97
C ALA A 64 -26.87 13.58 -36.16
N LEU A 65 -26.13 13.75 -37.25
CA LEU A 65 -24.87 13.02 -37.49
C LEU A 65 -23.78 13.39 -36.47
N GLU A 66 -23.66 14.67 -36.12
CA GLU A 66 -22.68 15.11 -35.11
C GLU A 66 -23.01 14.54 -33.71
N VAL A 67 -24.28 14.56 -33.31
CA VAL A 67 -24.71 13.95 -32.05
C VAL A 67 -24.44 12.44 -32.05
N TRP A 68 -24.72 11.76 -33.18
CA TRP A 68 -24.39 10.33 -33.25
C TRP A 68 -22.89 10.08 -33.14
N ARG A 69 -22.05 10.87 -33.81
CA ARG A 69 -20.60 10.78 -33.72
C ARG A 69 -20.09 10.94 -32.26
N GLN A 70 -20.71 11.86 -31.52
CA GLN A 70 -20.40 12.05 -30.09
C GLN A 70 -20.82 10.84 -29.26
N MET A 71 -21.99 10.26 -29.50
CA MET A 71 -22.43 9.01 -28.82
C MET A 71 -21.50 7.85 -29.16
N GLU A 72 -21.08 7.70 -30.40
CA GLU A 72 -20.14 6.66 -30.83
C GLU A 72 -18.77 6.81 -30.14
N ALA A 73 -18.22 8.02 -30.11
CA ALA A 73 -16.96 8.31 -29.41
C ALA A 73 -17.07 8.05 -27.89
N PHE A 74 -18.25 8.28 -27.31
CA PHE A 74 -18.52 8.05 -25.90
C PHE A 74 -18.72 6.56 -25.57
N SER A 75 -19.10 5.72 -26.53
CA SER A 75 -19.50 4.32 -26.27
C SER A 75 -18.45 3.50 -25.51
N GLY A 76 -17.15 3.70 -25.79
CA GLY A 76 -16.05 3.04 -25.09
C GLY A 76 -15.78 3.54 -23.66
N TYR A 77 -16.39 4.67 -23.27
CA TYR A 77 -16.18 5.34 -21.98
C TYR A 77 -17.45 5.46 -21.13
N ALA A 78 -18.53 4.86 -21.60
CA ALA A 78 -19.86 4.96 -20.98
C ALA A 78 -19.86 4.42 -19.54
N PHE A 79 -20.31 5.24 -18.59
CA PHE A 79 -20.32 4.93 -17.17
C PHE A 79 -21.73 5.11 -16.56
N CYS A 80 -22.13 4.23 -15.64
CA CYS A 80 -23.44 4.29 -15.00
C CYS A 80 -23.48 5.41 -13.94
N LYS A 81 -24.46 6.34 -14.03
CA LYS A 81 -24.62 7.45 -13.08
C LYS A 81 -24.92 6.97 -11.66
N ALA A 82 -25.79 5.96 -11.51
CA ALA A 82 -26.12 5.42 -10.22
C ALA A 82 -24.91 4.81 -9.52
N HIS A 83 -24.06 4.10 -10.27
CA HIS A 83 -22.81 3.57 -9.74
C HIS A 83 -21.84 4.68 -9.31
N SER A 84 -21.68 5.72 -10.13
CA SER A 84 -20.85 6.90 -9.80
C SER A 84 -21.37 7.57 -8.52
N ALA A 85 -22.68 7.78 -8.39
CA ALA A 85 -23.28 8.40 -7.22
C ALA A 85 -23.04 7.57 -5.94
N ALA A 86 -23.25 6.25 -6.01
CA ALA A 86 -23.00 5.36 -4.88
C ALA A 86 -21.55 5.40 -4.42
N TYR A 87 -20.59 5.31 -5.36
CA TYR A 87 -19.17 5.41 -5.04
C TYR A 87 -18.75 6.80 -4.53
N SER A 88 -19.37 7.86 -5.03
CA SER A 88 -19.11 9.22 -4.53
C SER A 88 -19.49 9.35 -3.05
N VAL A 89 -20.63 8.78 -2.63
CA VAL A 89 -21.04 8.75 -1.21
C VAL A 89 -19.99 8.01 -0.38
N ILE A 90 -19.56 6.82 -0.80
CA ILE A 90 -18.54 6.02 -0.09
C ILE A 90 -17.22 6.79 -0.03
N SER A 91 -16.83 7.44 -1.13
CA SER A 91 -15.57 8.22 -1.19
C SER A 91 -15.59 9.39 -0.22
N VAL A 92 -16.71 10.13 -0.14
CA VAL A 92 -16.87 11.24 0.81
C VAL A 92 -16.87 10.73 2.26
N GLN A 93 -17.57 9.63 2.54
CA GLN A 93 -17.57 9.01 3.87
C GLN A 93 -16.15 8.55 4.27
N SER A 94 -15.42 7.90 3.36
CA SER A 94 -14.05 7.46 3.59
C SER A 94 -13.09 8.63 3.84
N ALA A 95 -13.22 9.70 3.05
CA ALA A 95 -12.43 10.91 3.24
C ALA A 95 -12.74 11.59 4.59
N TRP A 96 -14.01 11.64 4.96
CA TRP A 96 -14.46 12.20 6.24
C TRP A 96 -13.92 11.39 7.42
N LEU A 97 -14.02 10.05 7.37
CA LEU A 97 -13.48 9.17 8.41
C LEU A 97 -11.97 9.33 8.53
N LYS A 98 -11.25 9.38 7.41
CA LYS A 98 -9.79 9.61 7.43
C LYS A 98 -9.43 10.96 8.05
N ALA A 99 -10.22 12.00 7.81
CA ALA A 99 -9.95 13.33 8.33
C ALA A 99 -10.22 13.47 9.83
N HIS A 100 -11.25 12.78 10.34
CA HIS A 100 -11.71 12.94 11.73
C HIS A 100 -11.28 11.81 12.66
N PHE A 101 -11.04 10.60 12.13
CA PHE A 101 -10.64 9.39 12.85
C PHE A 101 -9.50 8.66 12.13
N PRO A 102 -8.34 9.32 11.92
CA PRO A 102 -7.27 8.78 11.09
C PRO A 102 -6.70 7.46 11.60
N ALA A 103 -6.52 7.30 12.91
CA ALA A 103 -5.95 6.08 13.48
C ALA A 103 -6.91 4.88 13.30
N GLU A 104 -8.18 5.04 13.65
CA GLU A 104 -9.18 3.98 13.53
C GLU A 104 -9.48 3.65 12.06
N PHE A 105 -9.57 4.67 11.19
CA PHE A 105 -9.78 4.47 9.76
C PHE A 105 -8.64 3.67 9.13
N LEU A 106 -7.38 4.04 9.40
CA LEU A 106 -6.22 3.35 8.84
C LEU A 106 -6.04 1.93 9.44
N ALA A 107 -6.35 1.74 10.73
CA ALA A 107 -6.38 0.42 11.33
C ALA A 107 -7.41 -0.50 10.64
N ALA A 108 -8.60 0.03 10.35
CA ALA A 108 -9.64 -0.71 9.63
C ALA A 108 -9.21 -1.06 8.19
N VAL A 109 -8.61 -0.11 7.45
CA VAL A 109 -8.09 -0.34 6.10
C VAL A 109 -7.04 -1.45 6.11
N MET A 110 -6.06 -1.39 7.02
CA MET A 110 -5.00 -2.39 7.12
C MET A 110 -5.51 -3.76 7.59
N SER A 111 -6.46 -3.80 8.51
CA SER A 111 -7.06 -5.04 9.03
C SER A 111 -7.85 -5.81 7.98
N ASN A 112 -8.48 -5.11 7.04
CA ASN A 112 -9.23 -5.71 5.94
C ASN A 112 -8.38 -5.96 4.69
N TYR A 113 -7.07 -5.70 4.75
CA TYR A 113 -6.18 -5.70 3.57
C TYR A 113 -6.78 -4.87 2.43
N GLY A 114 -7.53 -3.84 2.80
CA GLY A 114 -8.23 -2.94 1.89
C GLY A 114 -7.31 -1.89 1.29
N GLY A 115 -7.75 -1.35 0.15
CA GLY A 115 -7.03 -0.29 -0.52
C GLY A 115 -6.09 -0.78 -1.63
N PHE A 116 -5.53 0.19 -2.34
CA PHE A 116 -4.70 -0.05 -3.52
C PHE A 116 -3.24 -0.35 -3.18
N TYR A 117 -2.77 0.18 -2.05
CA TYR A 117 -1.36 0.11 -1.65
C TYR A 117 -1.10 -1.01 -0.65
N HIS A 118 0.17 -1.37 -0.50
CA HIS A 118 0.61 -2.30 0.53
C HIS A 118 0.38 -1.70 1.94
N THR A 119 0.14 -2.56 2.94
CA THR A 119 -0.12 -2.19 4.35
C THR A 119 0.90 -1.17 4.90
N SER A 120 2.19 -1.30 4.54
CA SER A 120 3.23 -0.36 4.98
C SER A 120 2.97 1.08 4.54
N CYS A 121 2.34 1.31 3.37
CA CYS A 121 2.04 2.66 2.89
C CYS A 121 1.01 3.35 3.78
N TYR A 122 0.01 2.60 4.25
CA TYR A 122 -1.00 3.12 5.18
C TYR A 122 -0.44 3.35 6.58
N LEU A 123 0.54 2.54 7.00
CA LEU A 123 1.25 2.73 8.27
C LEU A 123 2.08 4.03 8.25
N GLU A 124 2.80 4.27 7.15
CA GLU A 124 3.57 5.52 6.99
C GLU A 124 2.65 6.73 6.87
N GLU A 125 1.48 6.59 6.26
CA GLU A 125 0.46 7.63 6.26
C GLU A 125 -0.06 7.92 7.67
N ALA A 126 -0.31 6.89 8.49
CA ALA A 126 -0.69 7.06 9.90
C ALA A 126 0.39 7.86 10.65
N ARG A 127 1.66 7.54 10.42
CA ARG A 127 2.80 8.25 11.01
C ARG A 127 2.86 9.72 10.59
N ARG A 128 2.63 10.03 9.30
CA ARG A 128 2.55 11.41 8.78
C ARG A 128 1.39 12.21 9.38
N LEU A 129 0.29 11.54 9.71
CA LEU A 129 -0.86 12.13 10.40
C LEU A 129 -0.68 12.27 11.92
N GLY A 130 0.52 11.94 12.45
CA GLY A 130 0.84 12.08 13.88
C GLY A 130 0.34 10.94 14.77
N VAL A 131 -0.10 9.82 14.17
CA VAL A 131 -0.51 8.63 14.92
C VAL A 131 0.73 7.89 15.43
N THR A 132 0.77 7.58 16.72
CA THR A 132 1.83 6.78 17.34
C THR A 132 1.66 5.31 16.97
N ILE A 133 2.68 4.71 16.37
CA ILE A 133 2.67 3.29 16.00
C ILE A 133 3.21 2.47 17.17
N LEU A 134 2.45 1.46 17.61
CA LEU A 134 2.81 0.56 18.70
C LEU A 134 3.18 -0.82 18.16
N SER A 135 4.26 -1.39 18.68
CA SER A 135 4.70 -2.77 18.39
C SER A 135 3.61 -3.79 18.70
N PRO A 136 3.66 -4.98 18.07
CA PRO A 136 2.91 -6.12 18.57
C PRO A 136 3.23 -6.34 20.06
N ASN A 137 2.26 -6.85 20.81
CA ASN A 137 2.42 -7.16 22.23
C ASN A 137 1.61 -8.42 22.54
N VAL A 138 2.23 -9.40 23.17
CA VAL A 138 1.58 -10.69 23.50
C VAL A 138 0.38 -10.52 24.42
N ASN A 139 0.38 -9.47 25.25
CA ASN A 139 -0.69 -9.19 26.20
C ASN A 139 -1.77 -8.23 25.68
N GLU A 140 -1.49 -7.46 24.63
CA GLU A 140 -2.39 -6.37 24.22
C GLU A 140 -2.84 -6.43 22.75
N SER A 141 -2.01 -7.02 21.85
CA SER A 141 -2.35 -7.05 20.44
C SER A 141 -3.50 -8.00 20.13
N GLU A 142 -4.47 -7.51 19.39
CA GLU A 142 -5.53 -8.32 18.80
C GLU A 142 -5.05 -9.01 17.51
N PRO A 143 -5.83 -9.93 16.92
CA PRO A 143 -5.49 -10.48 15.60
C PRO A 143 -5.31 -9.41 14.54
N TYR A 144 -6.17 -8.41 14.52
CA TYR A 144 -6.17 -7.28 13.59
C TYR A 144 -5.54 -6.03 14.24
N PHE A 145 -5.27 -5.02 13.42
CA PHE A 145 -4.83 -3.72 13.93
C PHE A 145 -5.88 -3.10 14.83
N THR A 146 -5.45 -2.51 15.93
CA THR A 146 -6.29 -1.76 16.85
C THR A 146 -5.79 -0.32 16.95
N ALA A 147 -6.68 0.61 17.23
CA ALA A 147 -6.34 2.03 17.30
C ALA A 147 -7.22 2.79 18.27
N ASN A 148 -6.82 4.02 18.57
CA ASN A 148 -7.61 4.97 19.34
C ASN A 148 -7.29 6.38 18.84
N ASP A 149 -8.32 7.18 18.58
CA ASP A 149 -8.17 8.56 18.08
C ASP A 149 -8.25 9.62 19.20
N ASN A 150 -8.73 9.29 20.40
CA ASN A 150 -8.70 10.22 21.53
C ASN A 150 -7.27 10.52 22.01
N VAL A 151 -6.43 9.48 22.04
CA VAL A 151 -4.97 9.59 22.11
C VAL A 151 -4.47 8.83 20.89
N PRO A 152 -4.04 9.51 19.81
CA PRO A 152 -3.88 8.86 18.52
C PRO A 152 -2.74 7.83 18.52
N TRP A 153 -3.11 6.56 18.63
CA TRP A 153 -2.20 5.43 18.48
C TRP A 153 -2.80 4.31 17.63
N LEU A 154 -1.94 3.52 17.04
CA LEU A 154 -2.27 2.35 16.26
C LEU A 154 -1.32 1.21 16.64
N ARG A 155 -1.87 0.07 17.07
CA ARG A 155 -1.10 -1.14 17.42
C ARG A 155 -1.18 -2.17 16.31
N ILE A 156 -0.03 -2.76 15.99
CA ILE A 156 0.08 -3.80 14.99
C ILE A 156 -0.60 -5.07 15.47
N GLY A 157 -1.46 -5.65 14.60
CA GLY A 157 -2.15 -6.90 14.84
C GLY A 157 -1.25 -8.13 14.69
N LEU A 158 -1.57 -9.20 15.40
CA LEU A 158 -0.79 -10.45 15.40
C LEU A 158 -0.81 -11.17 14.04
N LEU A 159 -1.86 -11.00 13.24
CA LEU A 159 -1.95 -11.56 11.88
C LEU A 159 -0.96 -10.95 10.89
N GLN A 160 -0.39 -9.77 11.21
CA GLN A 160 0.66 -9.16 10.40
C GLN A 160 2.00 -9.89 10.52
N ILE A 161 2.20 -10.68 11.58
CA ILE A 161 3.45 -11.38 11.87
C ILE A 161 3.52 -12.66 11.03
N LYS A 162 4.52 -12.74 10.16
CA LYS A 162 4.76 -13.92 9.32
C LYS A 162 5.18 -15.12 10.17
N GLY A 163 4.70 -16.30 9.76
CA GLY A 163 5.09 -17.56 10.40
C GLY A 163 4.41 -17.88 11.72
N LEU A 164 3.51 -17.02 12.20
CA LEU A 164 2.65 -17.34 13.34
C LEU A 164 1.49 -18.21 12.85
N THR A 165 1.37 -19.43 13.39
CA THR A 165 0.29 -20.34 13.01
C THR A 165 -1.03 -19.93 13.66
N ARG A 166 -2.14 -20.29 13.00
CA ARG A 166 -3.47 -20.08 13.56
C ARG A 166 -3.65 -20.75 14.92
N GLN A 167 -3.05 -21.92 15.11
CA GLN A 167 -3.11 -22.65 16.38
C GLN A 167 -2.44 -21.85 17.51
N THR A 168 -1.22 -21.35 17.28
CA THR A 168 -0.49 -20.54 18.27
C THR A 168 -1.21 -19.23 18.53
N LEU A 169 -1.76 -18.58 17.52
CA LEU A 169 -2.55 -17.36 17.66
C LEU A 169 -3.78 -17.58 18.56
N ILE A 170 -4.57 -18.62 18.29
CA ILE A 170 -5.76 -18.96 19.09
C ILE A 170 -5.35 -19.25 20.55
N ALA A 171 -4.33 -20.10 20.75
CA ALA A 171 -3.85 -20.44 22.08
C ALA A 171 -3.34 -19.20 22.84
N LEU A 172 -2.64 -18.28 22.17
CA LEU A 172 -2.19 -17.01 22.77
C LEU A 172 -3.40 -16.20 23.26
N LEU A 173 -4.40 -16.01 22.42
CA LEU A 173 -5.59 -15.22 22.75
C LEU A 173 -6.39 -15.86 23.89
N GLU A 174 -6.63 -17.16 23.87
CA GLU A 174 -7.34 -17.89 24.91
C GLU A 174 -6.58 -17.84 26.24
N LYS A 175 -5.28 -18.15 26.22
CA LYS A 175 -4.49 -18.19 27.46
C LYS A 175 -4.29 -16.80 28.07
N ARG A 176 -4.23 -15.76 27.25
CA ARG A 176 -4.16 -14.39 27.73
C ARG A 176 -5.41 -13.97 28.51
N THR A 177 -6.63 -14.45 28.15
CA THR A 177 -7.86 -14.12 28.85
C THR A 177 -7.90 -14.69 30.27
N GLU A 178 -7.18 -15.79 30.56
CA GLU A 178 -7.09 -16.36 31.90
C GLU A 178 -6.30 -15.42 32.85
N ARG A 179 -5.16 -14.92 32.38
CA ARG A 179 -4.32 -13.87 32.98
C ARG A 179 -3.24 -13.41 32.00
N PRO A 180 -2.75 -12.18 32.08
CA PRO A 180 -1.62 -11.72 31.28
C PRO A 180 -0.40 -12.63 31.41
N PHE A 181 0.44 -12.67 30.37
CA PHE A 181 1.74 -13.36 30.45
C PHE A 181 2.73 -12.51 31.23
N GLU A 182 3.36 -13.12 32.24
CA GLU A 182 4.31 -12.43 33.12
C GLU A 182 5.76 -12.56 32.64
N SER A 183 6.05 -13.59 31.85
CA SER A 183 7.38 -13.85 31.31
C SER A 183 7.31 -14.64 29.99
N LEU A 184 8.44 -14.70 29.29
CA LEU A 184 8.60 -15.56 28.11
C LEU A 184 8.33 -17.02 28.42
N GLU A 185 8.82 -17.51 29.59
CA GLU A 185 8.65 -18.90 30.02
C GLU A 185 7.17 -19.21 30.33
N ASP A 186 6.47 -18.30 31.01
CA ASP A 186 5.04 -18.41 31.24
C ASP A 186 4.25 -18.52 29.92
N PHE A 187 4.59 -17.67 28.95
CA PHE A 187 4.03 -17.75 27.61
C PHE A 187 4.32 -19.11 26.95
N CYS A 188 5.57 -19.56 26.94
CA CYS A 188 5.96 -20.82 26.31
C CYS A 188 5.29 -22.05 26.95
N ILE A 189 5.10 -22.05 28.29
CA ILE A 189 4.43 -23.14 29.01
C ILE A 189 2.93 -23.19 28.66
N ARG A 190 2.27 -22.03 28.62
CA ARG A 190 0.81 -21.94 28.45
C ARG A 190 0.37 -22.05 27.01
N VAL A 191 1.08 -21.39 26.09
CA VAL A 191 0.74 -21.33 24.64
C VAL A 191 1.36 -22.49 23.88
N LYS A 192 2.53 -22.98 24.29
CA LYS A 192 3.30 -24.06 23.65
C LYS A 192 3.62 -23.78 22.18
N PRO A 193 4.15 -22.58 21.83
CA PRO A 193 4.54 -22.26 20.47
C PRO A 193 5.70 -23.16 20.03
N THR A 194 5.97 -23.20 18.73
CA THR A 194 7.27 -23.70 18.24
C THR A 194 8.39 -22.73 18.59
N TYR A 195 9.64 -23.18 18.58
CA TYR A 195 10.81 -22.31 18.78
C TYR A 195 10.79 -21.12 17.81
N ARG A 196 10.51 -21.39 16.53
CA ARG A 196 10.47 -20.35 15.47
C ARG A 196 9.38 -19.31 15.71
N GLU A 197 8.20 -19.71 16.12
CA GLU A 197 7.11 -18.76 16.42
C GLU A 197 7.46 -17.85 17.60
N ALA A 198 8.01 -18.41 18.67
CA ALA A 198 8.46 -17.62 19.82
C ALA A 198 9.62 -16.68 19.45
N GLU A 199 10.59 -17.15 18.65
CA GLU A 199 11.70 -16.34 18.13
C GLU A 199 11.17 -15.18 17.26
N THR A 200 10.23 -15.45 16.37
CA THR A 200 9.59 -14.43 15.53
C THR A 200 8.88 -13.37 16.37
N LEU A 201 8.10 -13.77 17.37
CA LEU A 201 7.42 -12.84 18.28
C LEU A 201 8.42 -11.97 19.05
N ILE A 202 9.55 -12.52 19.51
CA ILE A 202 10.60 -11.75 20.17
C ILE A 202 11.22 -10.73 19.20
N ARG A 203 11.60 -11.15 18.00
CA ARG A 203 12.23 -10.29 17.00
C ARG A 203 11.31 -9.15 16.56
N CYS A 204 9.99 -9.37 16.50
CA CYS A 204 9.00 -8.34 16.23
C CYS A 204 8.73 -7.39 17.41
N GLY A 205 9.33 -7.62 18.59
CA GLY A 205 9.13 -6.79 19.76
C GLY A 205 7.88 -7.13 20.58
N ALA A 206 7.23 -8.27 20.33
CA ALA A 206 6.00 -8.64 21.03
C ALA A 206 6.19 -8.92 22.55
N PHE A 207 7.42 -9.04 23.00
CA PHE A 207 7.81 -9.23 24.40
C PHE A 207 8.51 -8.02 25.03
N ASP A 208 8.69 -6.91 24.30
CA ASP A 208 9.46 -5.75 24.78
C ASP A 208 8.89 -5.15 26.09
N SER A 209 7.59 -5.37 26.37
CA SER A 209 6.95 -4.95 27.63
C SER A 209 7.26 -5.82 28.84
N LEU A 210 7.91 -6.97 28.69
CA LEU A 210 8.19 -7.92 29.76
C LEU A 210 9.56 -7.74 30.44
N GLY A 211 10.16 -6.57 30.28
CA GLY A 211 11.30 -6.12 31.09
C GLY A 211 12.68 -6.66 30.71
N TYR A 212 12.79 -7.36 29.56
CA TYR A 212 14.06 -7.83 29.03
C TYR A 212 14.28 -7.32 27.60
N THR A 213 15.56 -7.20 27.20
CA THR A 213 15.93 -6.86 25.82
C THR A 213 15.66 -8.04 24.86
N ARG A 214 15.50 -7.77 23.56
CA ARG A 214 15.29 -8.83 22.55
C ARG A 214 16.40 -9.89 22.57
N PRO A 215 17.72 -9.57 22.66
CA PRO A 215 18.77 -10.55 22.84
C PRO A 215 18.62 -11.41 24.11
N GLN A 216 18.22 -10.81 25.23
CA GLN A 216 17.97 -11.55 26.48
C GLN A 216 16.83 -12.53 26.34
N HIS A 217 15.70 -12.11 25.73
CA HIS A 217 14.58 -13.00 25.43
C HIS A 217 14.99 -14.16 24.52
N LEU A 218 15.77 -13.92 23.46
CA LEU A 218 16.26 -14.96 22.55
C LEU A 218 17.16 -15.97 23.28
N TRP A 219 18.03 -15.50 24.17
CA TRP A 219 18.86 -16.38 24.98
C TRP A 219 18.03 -17.24 25.95
N ARG A 220 17.07 -16.63 26.64
CA ARG A 220 16.13 -17.33 27.54
C ARG A 220 15.31 -18.36 26.78
N LEU A 221 14.84 -18.04 25.61
CA LEU A 221 14.13 -18.97 24.73
C LEU A 221 14.98 -20.19 24.38
N LYS A 222 16.24 -19.99 24.01
CA LYS A 222 17.17 -21.07 23.69
C LYS A 222 17.39 -21.98 24.90
N LEU A 223 17.60 -21.41 26.08
CA LEU A 223 17.75 -22.17 27.31
C LEU A 223 16.49 -22.96 27.68
N PHE A 224 15.32 -22.36 27.52
CA PHE A 224 14.04 -23.01 27.81
C PHE A 224 13.84 -24.26 26.95
N TYR A 225 14.01 -24.15 25.63
CA TYR A 225 13.85 -25.30 24.72
C TYR A 225 14.95 -26.35 24.88
N HIS A 226 16.16 -25.94 25.21
CA HIS A 226 17.22 -26.89 25.56
C HIS A 226 16.88 -27.73 26.81
N LYS A 227 16.40 -27.10 27.88
CA LYS A 227 15.93 -27.79 29.08
C LYS A 227 14.76 -28.73 28.79
N LEU A 228 13.80 -28.28 27.98
CA LEU A 228 12.65 -29.08 27.55
C LEU A 228 13.07 -30.35 26.78
N LYS A 229 14.06 -30.23 25.90
CA LYS A 229 14.63 -31.38 25.19
C LYS A 229 15.36 -32.35 26.13
N ALA A 230 16.22 -31.85 27.01
CA ALA A 230 16.95 -32.66 27.98
C ALA A 230 16.02 -33.44 28.88
N SER A 231 14.90 -32.86 29.32
CA SER A 231 13.88 -33.53 30.15
C SER A 231 13.16 -34.64 29.39
N ARG A 232 12.96 -34.51 28.07
CA ARG A 232 12.37 -35.56 27.22
C ARG A 232 13.34 -36.73 26.96
N ASP A 233 14.63 -36.44 26.86
CA ASP A 233 15.66 -37.44 26.61
C ASP A 233 16.17 -38.15 27.88
N GLY A 234 15.52 -37.92 29.04
CA GLY A 234 15.86 -38.55 30.33
C GLY A 234 17.21 -38.10 30.95
N MET A 235 17.84 -37.08 30.37
CA MET A 235 19.03 -36.45 30.94
C MET A 235 18.63 -35.47 32.04
N PHE A 236 19.22 -35.60 33.22
CA PHE A 236 19.09 -34.57 34.26
C PHE A 236 19.64 -33.25 33.70
N PRO A 237 18.83 -32.17 33.63
CA PRO A 237 19.34 -30.92 33.18
C PRO A 237 20.45 -30.47 34.14
N SER A 238 21.70 -30.44 33.66
CA SER A 238 22.76 -29.73 34.36
C SER A 238 22.25 -28.33 34.66
N VAL A 239 22.32 -27.92 35.91
CA VAL A 239 21.94 -26.57 36.34
C VAL A 239 22.87 -25.61 35.63
N VAL A 240 22.44 -25.16 34.45
CA VAL A 240 23.06 -23.99 33.83
C VAL A 240 22.72 -22.86 34.79
N LYS A 241 23.65 -22.47 35.64
CA LYS A 241 23.57 -21.24 36.42
C LYS A 241 23.38 -20.15 35.36
N THR A 242 22.17 -19.66 35.26
CA THR A 242 21.89 -18.43 34.48
C THR A 242 22.67 -17.35 35.19
N SER A 243 23.82 -16.97 34.64
CA SER A 243 24.51 -15.77 35.08
C SER A 243 23.57 -14.61 34.78
N SER A 244 22.82 -14.20 35.79
CA SER A 244 21.89 -13.08 35.78
C SER A 244 22.58 -11.71 35.58
N GLU A 245 23.86 -11.71 35.32
CA GLU A 245 24.71 -10.53 35.40
C GLU A 245 25.39 -10.12 34.05
N ILE A 246 25.05 -10.78 32.94
CA ILE A 246 25.59 -10.30 31.67
C ILE A 246 24.73 -9.10 31.26
N PRO A 247 25.29 -7.87 31.20
CA PRO A 247 24.59 -6.70 30.71
C PRO A 247 24.46 -6.83 29.19
N TRP A 248 23.39 -7.49 28.75
CA TRP A 248 23.07 -7.61 27.35
C TRP A 248 22.59 -6.24 26.86
N VAL A 249 23.38 -5.62 26.00
CA VAL A 249 22.98 -4.44 25.25
C VAL A 249 21.86 -4.84 24.28
N ASP A 250 20.80 -4.06 24.20
CA ASP A 250 19.72 -4.33 23.27
C ASP A 250 20.20 -4.13 21.83
N TYR A 251 19.47 -4.69 20.88
CA TYR A 251 19.75 -4.48 19.45
C TYR A 251 19.69 -2.99 19.11
N PRO A 252 20.62 -2.52 18.26
CA PRO A 252 20.51 -1.17 17.71
C PRO A 252 19.21 -1.04 16.91
N LEU A 253 18.68 0.16 16.82
CA LEU A 253 17.42 0.44 16.12
C LEU A 253 17.42 -0.13 14.70
N GLU A 254 18.52 0.00 13.98
CA GLU A 254 18.65 -0.54 12.63
C GLU A 254 18.35 -2.04 12.58
N GLN A 255 18.89 -2.84 13.50
CA GLN A 255 18.63 -4.29 13.57
C GLN A 255 17.16 -4.57 13.88
N LYS A 256 16.55 -3.82 14.79
CA LYS A 256 15.12 -3.94 15.11
C LYS A 256 14.26 -3.67 13.88
N LEU A 257 14.54 -2.59 13.14
CA LEU A 257 13.81 -2.24 11.92
C LEU A 257 14.01 -3.31 10.81
N ARG A 258 15.19 -3.91 10.70
CA ARG A 258 15.43 -5.02 9.76
C ARG A 258 14.60 -6.24 10.09
N ASP A 259 14.57 -6.64 11.36
CA ASP A 259 13.76 -7.75 11.84
C ASP A 259 12.26 -7.50 11.62
N GLU A 260 11.78 -6.30 11.91
CA GLU A 260 10.40 -5.89 11.69
C GLU A 260 10.04 -5.91 10.19
N LEU A 261 10.90 -5.37 9.32
CA LEU A 261 10.69 -5.37 7.88
C LEU A 261 10.66 -6.79 7.28
N GLU A 262 11.55 -7.67 7.76
CA GLU A 262 11.58 -9.08 7.36
C GLU A 262 10.31 -9.83 7.78
N LEU A 263 9.90 -9.67 9.02
CA LEU A 263 8.88 -10.50 9.66
C LEU A 263 7.46 -9.94 9.54
N MET A 264 7.31 -8.62 9.36
CA MET A 264 6.00 -7.96 9.27
C MET A 264 5.81 -7.18 7.96
N GLU A 265 6.85 -7.00 7.14
CA GLU A 265 6.86 -6.13 5.94
C GLU A 265 6.59 -4.65 6.23
N LEU A 266 6.76 -4.22 7.48
CA LEU A 266 6.61 -2.85 7.95
C LEU A 266 7.55 -2.60 9.12
N THR A 267 7.74 -1.33 9.47
CA THR A 267 8.61 -0.91 10.56
C THR A 267 7.83 -0.07 11.57
N VAL A 268 8.12 -0.23 12.85
CA VAL A 268 7.33 0.37 13.94
C VAL A 268 7.83 1.76 14.31
N GLU A 269 9.07 1.88 14.75
CA GLU A 269 9.58 3.10 15.37
C GLU A 269 9.93 4.17 14.35
N LYS A 270 10.49 3.79 13.21
CA LYS A 270 10.96 4.70 12.16
C LYS A 270 10.64 4.16 10.77
N HIS A 271 10.61 5.06 9.78
CA HIS A 271 10.49 4.72 8.38
C HIS A 271 11.61 3.76 7.93
N PRO A 272 11.34 2.79 7.00
CA PRO A 272 12.36 1.84 6.52
C PRO A 272 13.67 2.47 6.05
N LEU A 273 13.66 3.67 5.50
CA LEU A 273 14.87 4.40 5.08
C LEU A 273 15.90 4.63 6.20
N TRP A 274 15.49 4.56 7.47
CA TRP A 274 16.41 4.66 8.60
C TRP A 274 17.43 3.51 8.66
N ILE A 275 17.11 2.36 8.10
CA ILE A 275 18.02 1.21 7.99
C ILE A 275 19.29 1.59 7.19
N TRP A 276 19.17 2.54 6.27
CA TRP A 276 20.28 2.99 5.41
C TRP A 276 20.76 4.41 5.74
N LYS A 277 20.44 4.92 6.94
CA LYS A 277 20.77 6.29 7.35
C LYS A 277 22.24 6.62 7.14
N GLU A 278 23.14 5.73 7.54
CA GLU A 278 24.59 5.98 7.41
C GLU A 278 25.05 5.99 5.94
N ALA A 279 24.58 5.03 5.14
CA ALA A 279 24.89 4.99 3.71
C ALA A 279 24.33 6.21 2.96
N LEU A 280 23.12 6.65 3.31
CA LEU A 280 22.53 7.88 2.77
C LEU A 280 23.35 9.11 3.18
N GLN A 281 23.79 9.19 4.43
CA GLN A 281 24.63 10.30 4.90
C GLN A 281 25.99 10.34 4.21
N GLN A 282 26.64 9.19 3.98
CA GLN A 282 27.87 9.09 3.21
C GLN A 282 27.65 9.54 1.77
N HIS A 283 26.52 9.23 1.17
CA HIS A 283 26.17 9.68 -0.17
C HIS A 283 25.97 11.20 -0.22
N VAL A 284 25.27 11.77 0.75
CA VAL A 284 25.13 13.26 0.89
C VAL A 284 26.48 13.94 0.97
N ASN A 285 27.41 13.42 1.74
CA ASN A 285 28.75 13.98 1.88
C ASN A 285 29.56 13.97 0.58
N LYS A 286 29.29 13.00 -0.33
CA LYS A 286 29.97 12.86 -1.62
C LYS A 286 29.35 13.70 -2.73
N VAL A 287 28.05 13.83 -2.77
CA VAL A 287 27.30 14.29 -3.96
C VAL A 287 26.35 15.46 -3.68
N GLY A 288 26.25 15.91 -2.43
CA GLY A 288 25.41 17.01 -2.00
C GLY A 288 24.04 16.57 -1.44
N ARG A 289 23.27 17.55 -0.95
CA ARG A 289 21.99 17.34 -0.25
C ARG A 289 20.92 16.74 -1.16
N PHE A 290 20.12 15.83 -0.63
CA PHE A 290 18.86 15.42 -1.21
C PHE A 290 17.79 16.50 -0.99
N VAL A 291 16.95 16.72 -2.00
CA VAL A 291 15.74 17.52 -1.88
C VAL A 291 14.67 16.64 -1.23
N HIS A 292 13.89 17.21 -0.33
CA HIS A 292 12.75 16.51 0.26
C HIS A 292 11.54 16.57 -0.67
N SER A 293 10.77 15.50 -0.72
CA SER A 293 9.61 15.41 -1.62
C SER A 293 8.56 16.52 -1.37
N GLN A 294 8.36 16.95 -0.13
CA GLN A 294 7.49 18.08 0.20
C GLN A 294 7.95 19.43 -0.36
N GLU A 295 9.22 19.56 -0.75
CA GLU A 295 9.81 20.79 -1.27
C GLU A 295 9.72 20.88 -2.82
N LEU A 296 9.26 19.81 -3.50
CA LEU A 296 9.33 19.69 -4.97
C LEU A 296 8.67 20.84 -5.72
N THR A 297 7.60 21.42 -5.19
CA THR A 297 6.93 22.59 -5.79
C THR A 297 7.85 23.81 -5.96
N GLN A 298 8.90 23.93 -5.14
CA GLN A 298 9.89 25.01 -5.20
C GLN A 298 10.99 24.75 -6.25
N TYR A 299 11.02 23.53 -6.79
CA TYR A 299 12.04 23.06 -7.73
C TYR A 299 11.50 22.79 -9.13
N VAL A 300 10.30 23.24 -9.46
CA VAL A 300 9.73 23.10 -10.80
C VAL A 300 10.71 23.67 -11.85
N GLY A 301 10.97 22.89 -12.92
CA GLY A 301 11.93 23.20 -13.97
C GLY A 301 13.41 23.04 -13.58
N LYS A 302 13.71 22.59 -12.37
CA LYS A 302 15.08 22.38 -11.90
C LYS A 302 15.42 20.90 -11.78
N LYS A 303 16.71 20.63 -11.88
CA LYS A 303 17.25 19.30 -11.60
C LYS A 303 17.35 19.07 -10.09
N VAL A 304 16.89 17.91 -9.63
CA VAL A 304 16.88 17.50 -8.23
C VAL A 304 17.48 16.12 -8.06
N LYS A 305 17.89 15.84 -6.83
CA LYS A 305 18.28 14.51 -6.37
C LYS A 305 17.46 14.15 -5.15
N LEU A 306 16.79 12.98 -5.20
CA LEU A 306 15.87 12.49 -4.17
C LEU A 306 16.25 11.08 -3.73
N VAL A 307 15.81 10.74 -2.52
CA VAL A 307 15.76 9.34 -2.07
C VAL A 307 14.34 8.82 -2.27
N GLY A 308 14.20 7.61 -2.79
CA GLY A 308 12.91 6.97 -3.00
C GLY A 308 12.81 5.60 -2.34
N TRP A 309 11.81 5.43 -1.48
CA TRP A 309 11.28 4.13 -1.09
C TRP A 309 10.04 3.86 -1.91
N MET A 310 10.06 2.84 -2.76
CA MET A 310 9.00 2.60 -3.73
C MET A 310 7.76 2.00 -3.07
N LEU A 311 6.62 2.66 -3.25
CA LEU A 311 5.30 2.23 -2.81
C LEU A 311 4.64 1.31 -3.83
N THR A 312 4.62 1.78 -5.07
CA THR A 312 4.05 1.03 -6.21
C THR A 312 4.69 1.44 -7.52
N THR A 313 4.45 0.66 -8.56
CA THR A 313 4.96 0.95 -9.90
C THR A 313 3.95 0.53 -10.96
N ARG A 314 3.89 1.30 -12.06
CA ARG A 314 3.03 1.02 -13.20
C ARG A 314 3.81 1.14 -14.50
N ARG A 315 3.74 0.13 -15.35
CA ARG A 315 4.24 0.18 -16.73
C ARG A 315 3.11 0.54 -17.67
N THR A 316 3.41 1.38 -18.64
CA THR A 316 2.48 1.73 -19.72
C THR A 316 3.22 1.84 -21.04
N LYS A 317 2.46 1.87 -22.15
CA LYS A 317 3.02 2.09 -23.48
C LYS A 317 2.74 3.51 -23.92
N THR A 318 3.73 4.14 -24.50
CA THR A 318 3.57 5.42 -25.21
C THR A 318 2.77 5.23 -26.50
N LYS A 319 2.33 6.31 -27.14
CA LYS A 319 1.64 6.24 -28.45
C LYS A 319 2.44 5.45 -29.52
N PRO A 320 3.79 5.57 -29.61
CA PRO A 320 4.60 4.74 -30.50
C PRO A 320 4.75 3.27 -30.02
N GLY A 321 4.20 2.87 -28.87
CA GLY A 321 4.25 1.50 -28.36
C GLY A 321 5.45 1.17 -27.48
N GLU A 322 6.32 2.14 -27.20
CA GLU A 322 7.47 1.95 -26.31
C GLU A 322 7.05 1.91 -24.83
N ILE A 323 7.76 1.12 -24.02
CA ILE A 323 7.46 0.99 -22.59
C ILE A 323 8.05 2.17 -21.81
N MET A 324 7.23 2.78 -20.96
CA MET A 324 7.64 3.70 -19.90
C MET A 324 7.13 3.22 -18.55
N GLN A 325 7.69 3.72 -17.46
CA GLN A 325 7.37 3.27 -16.11
C GLN A 325 7.19 4.45 -15.15
N PHE A 326 6.11 4.42 -14.38
CA PHE A 326 5.85 5.32 -13.28
C PHE A 326 6.23 4.62 -11.97
N LEU A 327 6.92 5.33 -11.10
CA LEU A 327 7.23 4.91 -9.75
C LEU A 327 6.57 5.88 -8.77
N SER A 328 5.67 5.38 -7.94
CA SER A 328 5.24 6.13 -6.77
C SER A 328 6.21 5.82 -5.64
N CYS A 329 6.91 6.82 -5.19
CA CYS A 329 7.91 6.73 -4.13
C CYS A 329 7.53 7.59 -2.95
N GLU A 330 8.13 7.30 -1.80
CA GLU A 330 8.12 8.18 -0.63
C GLU A 330 9.53 8.41 -0.11
N ASP A 331 9.72 9.52 0.54
CA ASP A 331 10.87 9.78 1.43
C ASP A 331 10.38 9.95 2.88
N LEU A 332 11.19 10.54 3.74
CA LEU A 332 10.81 10.79 5.13
C LEU A 332 9.73 11.88 5.31
N THR A 333 9.37 12.61 4.25
CA THR A 333 8.53 13.81 4.34
C THR A 333 7.19 13.68 3.64
N ALA A 334 7.18 13.13 2.42
CA ALA A 334 5.95 12.97 1.63
C ALA A 334 6.12 11.89 0.55
N THR A 335 5.10 11.75 -0.28
CA THR A 335 5.11 10.89 -1.47
C THR A 335 5.33 11.72 -2.73
N TYR A 336 5.93 11.13 -3.76
CA TYR A 336 6.14 11.75 -5.06
C TYR A 336 6.12 10.72 -6.19
N GLU A 337 5.92 11.17 -7.40
CA GLU A 337 5.97 10.33 -8.60
C GLU A 337 7.27 10.58 -9.37
N ALA A 338 7.92 9.48 -9.78
CA ALA A 338 9.08 9.50 -10.64
C ALA A 338 8.76 8.76 -11.95
N VAL A 339 9.05 9.39 -13.09
CA VAL A 339 8.68 8.90 -14.41
C VAL A 339 9.91 8.51 -15.20
N LEU A 340 10.01 7.24 -15.57
CA LEU A 340 11.04 6.73 -16.47
C LEU A 340 10.46 6.67 -17.90
N PHE A 341 10.80 7.64 -18.73
CA PHE A 341 10.51 7.60 -20.16
C PHE A 341 11.27 6.46 -20.86
N PRO A 342 10.89 6.06 -22.07
CA PRO A 342 11.42 4.86 -22.72
C PRO A 342 12.94 4.76 -22.75
N GLY A 343 13.64 5.87 -23.02
CA GLY A 343 15.09 5.92 -23.03
C GLY A 343 15.72 5.59 -21.67
N THR A 344 15.18 6.20 -20.61
CA THR A 344 15.61 5.98 -19.22
C THR A 344 15.18 4.61 -18.72
N TYR A 345 13.97 4.16 -19.07
CA TYR A 345 13.50 2.82 -18.73
C TYR A 345 14.38 1.72 -19.31
N ARG A 346 14.81 1.82 -20.57
CA ARG A 346 15.74 0.84 -21.16
C ARG A 346 17.08 0.76 -20.39
N LYS A 347 17.56 1.89 -19.86
CA LYS A 347 18.83 1.94 -19.10
C LYS A 347 18.68 1.41 -17.67
N PHE A 348 17.64 1.79 -16.97
CA PHE A 348 17.55 1.60 -15.51
C PHE A 348 16.38 0.71 -15.05
N GLY A 349 15.43 0.36 -15.94
CA GLY A 349 14.26 -0.44 -15.57
C GLY A 349 14.61 -1.81 -14.97
N HIS A 350 15.77 -2.38 -15.31
CA HIS A 350 16.26 -3.64 -14.75
C HIS A 350 16.69 -3.54 -13.29
N LEU A 351 16.96 -2.33 -12.78
CA LEU A 351 17.32 -2.07 -11.39
C LEU A 351 16.08 -2.03 -10.47
N ILE A 352 14.88 -1.83 -11.04
CA ILE A 352 13.64 -1.70 -10.27
C ILE A 352 13.09 -3.10 -9.95
N ARG A 353 13.70 -3.76 -8.96
CA ARG A 353 13.35 -5.13 -8.55
C ARG A 353 12.85 -5.21 -7.11
N SER A 354 13.04 -4.17 -6.32
CA SER A 354 12.77 -4.09 -4.90
C SER A 354 12.09 -2.76 -4.56
N ARG A 355 11.84 -2.53 -3.28
CA ARG A 355 11.33 -1.23 -2.81
C ARG A 355 12.41 -0.14 -2.74
N GLY A 356 13.66 -0.46 -2.92
CA GLY A 356 14.78 0.48 -2.81
C GLY A 356 15.62 0.22 -1.56
N PRO A 357 16.28 1.26 -1.01
CA PRO A 357 16.17 2.67 -1.41
C PRO A 357 16.80 2.96 -2.78
N TYR A 358 16.15 3.85 -3.50
CA TYR A 358 16.62 4.38 -4.76
C TYR A 358 17.14 5.81 -4.59
N ILE A 359 18.23 6.14 -5.29
CA ILE A 359 18.65 7.52 -5.50
C ILE A 359 18.20 7.89 -6.90
N ILE A 360 17.36 8.91 -6.98
CA ILE A 360 16.70 9.36 -8.21
C ILE A 360 17.17 10.77 -8.53
N GLU A 361 17.76 10.95 -9.70
CA GLU A 361 18.12 12.26 -10.23
C GLU A 361 17.27 12.56 -11.45
N GLY A 362 16.74 13.78 -11.54
CA GLY A 362 15.88 14.16 -12.65
C GLY A 362 15.37 15.58 -12.53
N HIS A 363 14.49 15.97 -13.46
CA HIS A 363 13.87 17.29 -13.50
C HIS A 363 12.47 17.24 -12.92
N VAL A 364 12.12 18.25 -12.13
CA VAL A 364 10.75 18.43 -11.62
C VAL A 364 9.91 19.10 -12.68
N GLU A 365 8.86 18.40 -13.10
CA GLU A 365 7.87 18.93 -14.05
C GLU A 365 6.69 19.58 -13.28
N ASN A 366 5.87 20.35 -14.03
CA ASN A 366 4.59 20.84 -13.53
C ASN A 366 3.49 20.25 -14.42
N ASP A 367 2.72 19.34 -13.85
CA ASP A 367 1.59 18.70 -14.54
C ASP A 367 0.29 19.02 -13.80
N PHE A 368 -0.39 20.08 -14.19
CA PHE A 368 -1.65 20.56 -13.58
C PHE A 368 -1.62 20.66 -12.03
N GLY A 369 -0.50 21.12 -11.48
CA GLY A 369 -0.32 21.27 -10.04
C GLY A 369 0.34 20.06 -9.36
N HIS A 370 0.55 18.96 -10.05
CA HIS A 370 1.42 17.87 -9.63
C HIS A 370 2.88 18.17 -10.00
N THR A 371 3.79 17.63 -9.20
CA THR A 371 5.24 17.84 -9.39
C THR A 371 5.95 16.49 -9.59
N PRO A 372 5.68 15.76 -10.68
CA PRO A 372 6.41 14.54 -10.98
C PRO A 372 7.87 14.83 -11.33
N VAL A 373 8.73 13.86 -11.09
CA VAL A 373 10.15 13.94 -11.42
C VAL A 373 10.44 13.09 -12.66
N THR A 374 10.80 13.74 -13.76
CA THR A 374 11.30 13.06 -14.96
C THR A 374 12.70 12.54 -14.68
N VAL A 375 12.84 11.22 -14.57
CA VAL A 375 14.09 10.55 -14.16
C VAL A 375 15.11 10.58 -15.28
N GLU A 376 16.31 11.06 -14.98
CA GLU A 376 17.49 11.00 -15.85
C GLU A 376 18.45 9.89 -15.42
N GLN A 377 18.62 9.72 -14.09
CA GLN A 377 19.48 8.72 -13.51
C GLN A 377 18.81 8.05 -12.31
N LEU A 378 18.96 6.74 -12.19
CA LEU A 378 18.46 5.96 -11.07
C LEU A 378 19.59 5.01 -10.60
N THR A 379 19.83 5.04 -9.30
CA THR A 379 20.81 4.17 -8.64
C THR A 379 20.14 3.46 -7.49
N VAL A 380 20.41 2.17 -7.33
CA VAL A 380 20.01 1.44 -6.11
C VAL A 380 21.09 1.70 -5.08
N LEU A 381 20.72 2.12 -3.90
CA LEU A 381 21.67 2.21 -2.79
C LEU A 381 22.00 0.79 -2.33
N ALA A 382 22.97 0.18 -3.02
CA ALA A 382 23.48 -1.12 -2.64
C ALA A 382 24.49 -0.92 -1.51
N ASP A 383 24.13 -1.41 -0.32
CA ASP A 383 25.08 -2.11 0.54
C ASP A 383 24.27 -2.87 1.58
N SER A 384 24.54 -4.18 1.63
CA SER A 384 23.94 -5.16 2.52
C SER A 384 22.44 -5.40 2.33
N GLU A 385 22.16 -6.49 1.69
CA GLU A 385 20.85 -7.11 1.61
C GLU A 385 20.18 -7.25 2.97
N PRO A 386 19.07 -6.54 3.24
CA PRO A 386 17.96 -7.23 3.86
C PRO A 386 17.19 -7.94 2.75
N PRO A 387 16.63 -9.12 2.98
CA PRO A 387 15.69 -9.71 2.05
C PRO A 387 14.50 -8.74 1.90
N ILE A 388 14.50 -8.01 0.80
CA ILE A 388 13.41 -7.09 0.48
C ILE A 388 12.24 -7.97 0.08
N PRO A 389 11.07 -7.83 0.72
CA PRO A 389 9.90 -8.61 0.35
C PRO A 389 9.65 -8.47 -1.15
N SER A 390 9.61 -9.59 -1.86
CA SER A 390 9.39 -9.57 -3.31
C SER A 390 7.98 -9.04 -3.58
N MET A 391 7.84 -8.09 -4.50
CA MET A 391 6.56 -7.49 -4.90
C MET A 391 5.52 -8.51 -5.43
N LYS A 392 5.89 -9.78 -5.58
CA LYS A 392 5.03 -10.81 -6.18
C LYS A 392 3.96 -11.42 -5.26
N GLN A 393 3.97 -11.14 -3.96
CA GLN A 393 3.04 -11.82 -3.03
C GLN A 393 1.78 -11.04 -2.65
N SER A 394 1.65 -9.77 -3.02
CA SER A 394 0.47 -8.96 -2.65
C SER A 394 -0.77 -9.16 -3.56
N TRP A 395 -0.63 -9.81 -4.72
CA TRP A 395 -1.71 -9.96 -5.70
C TRP A 395 -2.47 -11.29 -5.65
N ASN A 396 -2.00 -12.29 -4.87
CA ASN A 396 -2.58 -13.65 -4.85
C ASN A 396 -3.23 -14.04 -3.51
N ARG A 397 -3.62 -13.09 -2.67
CA ARG A 397 -4.38 -13.36 -1.43
C ARG A 397 -5.74 -12.66 -1.46
N ALA A 398 -6.50 -12.87 -2.53
CA ALA A 398 -7.94 -12.63 -2.58
C ALA A 398 -8.65 -13.99 -2.74
#